data_84a04a3ea1274bcf7c2997bdf408ee6d
#
_entry.id   84a04a3ea1274bcf7c2997bdf408ee6d
#
_cell.length_a   1.000
_cell.length_b   1.000
_cell.length_c   1.000
_cell.angle_alpha   90.00
_cell.angle_beta   90.00
_cell.angle_gamma   90.00
#
_symmetry.space_group_name_H-M   'P 1'
#
loop_
_entity.id
_entity.type
_entity.pdbx_description
1 polymer ?
#
loop_
_entity_poly.entity_id
_entity_poly.type
_entity_poly.pdbx_seq_one_letter_code
_entity_poly.pdbx_strand_id
1 'polypeptide(L)'
;MTRRALALAAATSVALVGAATAQASCIFQTPAEQRARADVVFDGVALDRPNATGVQRFKVTRYLENRGPTVVRVQTGHKVRTGGSGSTTSVSIVVRKGERWRIFAQGSPRKILRTNVCDGSRRR
;
A
#
# COMPACT_ATOMS: atom_id res chain seq x y z
N MET A 1 -22.27 3.04 -69.71
CA MET A 1 -22.06 3.94 -68.56
C MET A 1 -22.02 3.14 -67.31
N THR A 2 -20.87 2.88 -66.79
CA THR A 2 -20.63 2.07 -65.57
C THR A 2 -20.46 3.00 -64.36
N ARG A 3 -21.43 2.98 -63.46
CA ARG A 3 -21.30 3.67 -62.16
C ARG A 3 -20.53 2.77 -61.20
N ARG A 4 -19.31 3.18 -60.87
CA ARG A 4 -18.56 2.55 -59.83
C ARG A 4 -19.01 3.13 -58.48
N ALA A 5 -19.63 2.28 -57.67
CA ALA A 5 -19.91 2.60 -56.26
C ALA A 5 -18.63 2.42 -55.45
N LEU A 6 -18.12 3.50 -54.89
CA LEU A 6 -17.06 3.47 -53.88
C LEU A 6 -17.69 3.14 -52.53
N ALA A 7 -17.41 1.95 -52.03
CA ALA A 7 -17.74 1.60 -50.68
C ALA A 7 -16.67 2.19 -49.75
N LEU A 8 -17.05 3.18 -48.96
CA LEU A 8 -16.23 3.65 -47.83
C LEU A 8 -16.37 2.64 -46.69
N ALA A 9 -15.31 1.90 -46.44
CA ALA A 9 -15.18 1.10 -45.22
C ALA A 9 -14.79 2.04 -44.07
N ALA A 10 -15.73 2.31 -43.17
CA ALA A 10 -15.45 3.01 -41.93
C ALA A 10 -14.79 2.02 -40.97
N ALA A 11 -13.48 2.17 -40.77
CA ALA A 11 -12.76 1.44 -39.75
C ALA A 11 -13.05 2.10 -38.37
N THR A 12 -13.94 1.50 -37.62
CA THR A 12 -14.18 1.89 -36.23
C THR A 12 -13.02 1.37 -35.38
N SER A 13 -12.09 2.25 -35.06
CA SER A 13 -11.04 1.97 -34.09
C SER A 13 -11.67 1.97 -32.70
N VAL A 14 -11.91 0.78 -32.15
CA VAL A 14 -12.27 0.62 -30.73
C VAL A 14 -11.00 0.84 -29.90
N ALA A 15 -10.86 2.04 -29.36
CA ALA A 15 -9.83 2.31 -28.38
C ALA A 15 -10.23 1.56 -27.07
N LEU A 16 -9.56 0.46 -26.80
CA LEU A 16 -9.60 -0.19 -25.49
C LEU A 16 -8.88 0.74 -24.51
N VAL A 17 -9.64 1.59 -23.84
CA VAL A 17 -9.15 2.31 -22.66
C VAL A 17 -9.05 1.27 -21.55
N GLY A 18 -7.85 0.69 -21.36
CA GLY A 18 -7.59 -0.15 -20.23
C GLY A 18 -7.78 0.67 -18.97
N ALA A 19 -8.71 0.26 -18.09
CA ALA A 19 -8.85 0.86 -16.78
C ALA A 19 -7.51 0.71 -16.04
N ALA A 20 -6.79 1.82 -15.87
CA ALA A 20 -5.61 1.87 -15.02
C ALA A 20 -6.08 1.56 -13.60
N THR A 21 -5.80 0.35 -13.10
CA THR A 21 -6.03 0.02 -11.71
C THR A 21 -5.13 0.90 -10.84
N ALA A 22 -5.66 1.39 -9.71
CA ALA A 22 -4.97 2.29 -8.78
C ALA A 22 -3.63 1.73 -8.22
N GLN A 23 -3.26 0.50 -8.55
CA GLN A 23 -2.00 -0.16 -8.19
C GLN A 23 -0.82 0.20 -9.12
N ALA A 24 -1.06 0.95 -10.18
CA ALA A 24 -0.02 1.31 -11.16
C ALA A 24 1.00 2.34 -10.64
N SER A 25 0.86 2.86 -9.43
CA SER A 25 1.76 3.85 -8.86
C SER A 25 3.01 3.28 -8.18
N CYS A 26 3.11 1.97 -8.01
CA CYS A 26 4.31 1.32 -7.47
C CYS A 26 5.26 0.93 -8.58
N ILE A 27 6.53 1.33 -8.46
CA ILE A 27 7.61 0.74 -9.26
C ILE A 27 7.79 -0.70 -8.79
N PHE A 28 7.79 -1.64 -9.74
CA PHE A 28 8.01 -3.04 -9.42
C PHE A 28 9.36 -3.24 -8.71
N GLN A 29 9.34 -3.93 -7.57
CA GLN A 29 10.52 -4.23 -6.79
C GLN A 29 10.48 -5.70 -6.36
N THR A 30 11.64 -6.34 -6.37
CA THR A 30 11.80 -7.68 -5.79
C THR A 30 11.72 -7.60 -4.25
N PRO A 31 11.39 -8.70 -3.57
CA PRO A 31 11.43 -8.75 -2.09
C PRO A 31 12.78 -8.32 -1.52
N ALA A 32 13.87 -8.68 -2.17
CA ALA A 32 15.22 -8.27 -1.73
C ALA A 32 15.42 -6.76 -1.84
N GLU A 33 14.95 -6.13 -2.91
CA GLU A 33 15.01 -4.67 -3.09
C GLU A 33 14.13 -3.94 -2.08
N GLN A 34 12.93 -4.46 -1.81
CA GLN A 34 12.04 -3.90 -0.80
C GLN A 34 12.70 -3.94 0.59
N ARG A 35 13.34 -5.04 0.94
CA ARG A 35 14.07 -5.19 2.20
C ARG A 35 15.28 -4.26 2.29
N ALA A 36 16.02 -4.10 1.21
CA ALA A 36 17.18 -3.21 1.15
C ALA A 36 16.81 -1.73 1.31
N ARG A 37 15.61 -1.34 0.88
CA ARG A 37 15.13 0.04 0.99
C ARG A 37 14.44 0.37 2.32
N ALA A 38 14.02 -0.63 3.07
CA ALA A 38 13.39 -0.44 4.36
C ALA A 38 14.43 -0.11 5.43
N ASP A 39 14.16 0.87 6.27
CA ASP A 39 14.98 1.16 7.44
C ASP A 39 14.71 0.15 8.56
N VAL A 40 13.47 -0.33 8.64
CA VAL A 40 13.00 -1.26 9.66
C VAL A 40 12.12 -2.31 9.00
N VAL A 41 12.36 -3.57 9.33
CA VAL A 41 11.47 -4.69 8.97
C VAL A 41 11.13 -5.45 10.23
N PHE A 42 9.85 -5.63 10.50
CA PHE A 42 9.40 -6.38 11.66
C PHE A 42 8.13 -7.18 11.38
N ASP A 43 7.95 -8.23 12.15
CA ASP A 43 6.68 -8.93 12.29
C ASP A 43 5.98 -8.42 13.55
N GLY A 44 4.71 -8.11 13.44
CA GLY A 44 3.95 -7.57 14.56
C GLY A 44 2.45 -7.77 14.43
N VAL A 45 1.77 -7.45 15.49
CA VAL A 45 0.32 -7.53 15.62
C VAL A 45 -0.23 -6.13 15.84
N ALA A 46 -1.23 -5.76 15.07
CA ALA A 46 -1.90 -4.48 15.26
C ALA A 46 -2.65 -4.43 16.59
N LEU A 47 -2.32 -3.46 17.44
CA LEU A 47 -2.92 -3.31 18.76
C LEU A 47 -4.24 -2.55 18.71
N ASP A 48 -4.42 -1.70 17.71
CA ASP A 48 -5.59 -0.85 17.56
C ASP A 48 -5.88 -0.57 16.08
N ARG A 49 -6.93 0.20 15.86
CA ARG A 49 -7.24 0.76 14.53
C ARG A 49 -6.38 1.99 14.28
N PRO A 50 -6.19 2.39 13.01
CA PRO A 50 -5.56 3.67 12.69
C PRO A 50 -6.36 4.81 13.32
N ASN A 51 -5.65 5.81 13.82
CA ASN A 51 -6.28 7.03 14.32
C ASN A 51 -6.60 8.00 13.16
N ALA A 52 -7.09 9.20 13.49
CA ALA A 52 -7.45 10.23 12.52
C ALA A 52 -6.26 10.71 11.66
N THR A 53 -5.03 10.52 12.13
CA THR A 53 -3.80 10.86 11.39
C THR A 53 -3.23 9.68 10.61
N GLY A 54 -3.87 8.52 10.66
CA GLY A 54 -3.43 7.30 9.98
C GLY A 54 -2.32 6.55 10.72
N VAL A 55 -2.12 6.81 12.00
CA VAL A 55 -1.12 6.15 12.84
C VAL A 55 -1.77 5.01 13.61
N GLN A 56 -1.09 3.88 13.61
CA GLN A 56 -1.53 2.64 14.22
C GLN A 56 -0.39 2.05 15.05
N ARG A 57 -0.70 1.51 16.21
CA ARG A 57 0.29 0.85 17.06
C ARG A 57 0.38 -0.63 16.72
N PHE A 58 1.60 -1.13 16.74
CA PHE A 58 1.91 -2.55 16.56
C PHE A 58 2.73 -3.06 17.73
N LYS A 59 2.40 -4.25 18.22
CA LYS A 59 3.27 -5.01 19.09
C LYS A 59 4.23 -5.81 18.22
N VAL A 60 5.50 -5.51 18.31
CA VAL A 60 6.54 -6.22 17.55
C VAL A 60 6.77 -7.58 18.19
N THR A 61 6.62 -8.63 17.41
CA THR A 61 6.95 -9.99 17.82
C THR A 61 8.39 -10.36 17.44
N ARG A 62 8.89 -9.77 16.35
CA ARG A 62 10.26 -10.00 15.90
C ARG A 62 10.72 -8.87 14.96
N TYR A 63 11.92 -8.37 15.19
CA TYR A 63 12.62 -7.52 14.23
C TYR A 63 13.45 -8.37 13.27
N LEU A 64 13.33 -8.11 11.97
CA LEU A 64 14.14 -8.73 10.92
C LEU A 64 15.29 -7.82 10.49
N GLU A 65 15.02 -6.52 10.43
CA GLU A 65 16.00 -5.48 10.18
C GLU A 65 15.85 -4.38 11.22
N ASN A 66 16.97 -3.95 11.77
CA ASN A 66 17.05 -2.99 12.87
C ASN A 66 16.52 -3.58 14.20
N ARG A 67 16.48 -2.76 15.22
CA ARG A 67 15.94 -3.09 16.56
C ARG A 67 15.24 -1.86 17.13
N GLY A 68 14.33 -2.08 18.05
CA GLY A 68 13.61 -1.00 18.67
C GLY A 68 12.69 -1.47 19.79
N PRO A 69 11.75 -0.62 20.21
CA PRO A 69 10.82 -0.92 21.27
C PRO A 69 9.87 -2.07 20.88
N THR A 70 9.24 -2.67 21.87
CA THR A 70 8.24 -3.72 21.67
C THR A 70 6.96 -3.19 21.03
N VAL A 71 6.63 -1.93 21.25
CA VAL A 71 5.48 -1.26 20.65
C VAL A 71 5.98 -0.13 19.76
N VAL A 72 5.58 -0.15 18.50
CA VAL A 72 5.91 0.87 17.52
C VAL A 72 4.65 1.52 16.96
N ARG A 73 4.78 2.76 16.51
CA ARG A 73 3.73 3.51 15.83
C ARG A 73 4.04 3.57 14.35
N VAL A 74 3.07 3.19 13.54
CA VAL A 74 3.24 3.11 12.08
C VAL A 74 2.14 3.92 11.40
N GLN A 75 2.52 4.83 10.53
CA GLN A 75 1.61 5.52 9.66
C GLN A 75 1.38 4.67 8.40
N THR A 76 0.18 4.15 8.26
CA THR A 76 -0.21 3.27 7.15
C THR A 76 -0.90 4.02 6.00
N GLY A 77 -1.22 5.28 6.23
CA GLY A 77 -1.97 6.11 5.28
C GLY A 77 -3.48 5.96 5.35
N HIS A 78 -3.98 4.90 5.99
CA HIS A 78 -5.41 4.73 6.22
C HIS A 78 -5.84 5.52 7.46
N LYS A 79 -6.75 6.46 7.27
CA LYS A 79 -7.26 7.35 8.34
C LYS A 79 -8.68 6.97 8.70
N VAL A 80 -8.97 6.87 9.98
CA VAL A 80 -10.33 6.63 10.49
C VAL A 80 -10.80 7.87 11.23
N ARG A 81 -11.94 8.43 10.81
CA ARG A 81 -12.59 9.56 11.45
C ARG A 81 -13.56 9.08 12.53
N THR A 82 -13.86 9.96 13.49
CA THR A 82 -14.93 9.76 14.45
C THR A 82 -16.25 9.51 13.71
N GLY A 83 -16.96 8.43 14.06
CA GLY A 83 -18.18 8.01 13.35
C GLY A 83 -17.97 6.89 12.33
N GLY A 84 -16.75 6.33 12.21
CA GLY A 84 -16.47 5.14 11.43
C GLY A 84 -16.22 5.34 9.93
N SER A 85 -16.22 6.59 9.43
CA SER A 85 -15.82 6.87 8.07
C SER A 85 -14.30 6.85 7.96
N GLY A 86 -13.77 6.09 7.01
CA GLY A 86 -12.34 6.01 6.73
C GLY A 86 -11.98 6.71 5.43
N SER A 87 -10.73 7.13 5.30
CA SER A 87 -10.16 7.58 4.04
C SER A 87 -8.87 6.81 3.75
N THR A 88 -8.77 6.28 2.55
CA THR A 88 -7.59 5.58 2.05
C THR A 88 -7.15 6.20 0.73
N THR A 89 -5.85 6.13 0.48
CA THR A 89 -5.29 6.38 -0.84
C THR A 89 -4.94 5.05 -1.51
N SER A 90 -4.63 5.06 -2.78
CA SER A 90 -4.23 3.85 -3.53
C SER A 90 -2.98 3.16 -2.99
N VAL A 91 -2.16 3.87 -2.22
CA VAL A 91 -0.92 3.36 -1.62
C VAL A 91 -1.04 3.05 -0.12
N SER A 92 -2.18 3.32 0.48
CA SER A 92 -2.43 3.01 1.89
C SER A 92 -2.59 1.50 2.09
N ILE A 93 -2.07 1.00 3.21
CA ILE A 93 -2.41 -0.35 3.66
C ILE A 93 -3.50 -0.28 4.72
N VAL A 94 -4.42 -1.23 4.68
CA VAL A 94 -5.50 -1.35 5.66
C VAL A 94 -5.20 -2.53 6.56
N VAL A 95 -4.83 -2.24 7.79
CA VAL A 95 -4.53 -3.23 8.82
C VAL A 95 -5.60 -3.19 9.89
N ARG A 96 -6.24 -4.31 10.14
CA ARG A 96 -7.26 -4.43 11.17
C ARG A 96 -6.62 -4.78 12.52
N LYS A 97 -7.24 -4.33 13.61
CA LYS A 97 -6.83 -4.70 14.96
C LYS A 97 -6.72 -6.23 15.10
N GLY A 98 -5.62 -6.71 15.64
CA GLY A 98 -5.35 -8.12 15.87
C GLY A 98 -4.72 -8.85 14.68
N GLU A 99 -4.64 -8.25 13.51
CA GLU A 99 -3.98 -8.86 12.36
C GLU A 99 -2.46 -8.89 12.56
N ARG A 100 -1.85 -9.95 12.04
CA ARG A 100 -0.39 -10.10 12.00
C ARG A 100 0.12 -9.64 10.65
N TRP A 101 1.12 -8.79 10.68
CA TRP A 101 1.72 -8.22 9.48
C TRP A 101 3.23 -8.27 9.53
N ARG A 102 3.83 -8.43 8.38
CA ARG A 102 5.23 -8.10 8.16
C ARG A 102 5.29 -6.70 7.58
N ILE A 103 5.89 -5.79 8.30
CA ILE A 103 5.96 -4.38 7.96
C ILE A 103 7.36 -4.03 7.49
N PHE A 104 7.43 -3.42 6.30
CA PHE A 104 8.61 -2.80 5.74
C PHE A 104 8.41 -1.29 5.85
N ALA A 105 9.16 -0.64 6.70
CA ALA A 105 8.92 0.75 7.04
C ALA A 105 10.17 1.61 6.93
N GLN A 106 9.95 2.91 6.75
CA GLN A 106 10.99 3.93 6.79
C GLN A 106 10.86 4.76 8.05
N GLY A 107 12.00 5.22 8.54
CA GLY A 107 12.13 6.05 9.72
C GLY A 107 12.77 5.31 10.89
N SER A 108 12.64 5.91 12.08
CA SER A 108 13.15 5.35 13.31
C SER A 108 12.04 4.61 14.07
N PRO A 109 12.30 3.40 14.60
CA PRO A 109 11.30 2.67 15.39
C PRO A 109 10.95 3.36 16.71
N ARG A 110 11.72 4.34 17.15
CA ARG A 110 11.42 5.18 18.32
C ARG A 110 10.54 6.38 18.00
N LYS A 111 10.30 6.64 16.72
CA LYS A 111 9.42 7.68 16.20
C LYS A 111 8.28 7.03 15.42
N ILE A 112 7.53 7.81 14.68
CA ILE A 112 6.49 7.28 13.81
C ILE A 112 7.13 6.73 12.54
N LEU A 113 7.01 5.41 12.33
CA LEU A 113 7.41 4.74 11.10
C LEU A 113 6.38 5.00 10.00
N ARG A 114 6.80 4.93 8.76
CA ARG A 114 5.93 5.07 7.59
C ARG A 114 6.04 3.86 6.69
N THR A 115 4.91 3.39 6.23
CA THR A 115 4.82 2.31 5.24
C THR A 115 3.65 2.52 4.30
N ASN A 116 3.70 1.87 3.15
CA ASN A 116 2.63 1.83 2.18
C ASN A 116 2.64 0.50 1.42
N VAL A 117 1.69 0.29 0.52
CA VAL A 117 1.58 -0.96 -0.25
C VAL A 117 2.79 -1.22 -1.14
N CYS A 118 3.51 -0.17 -1.56
CA CYS A 118 4.68 -0.29 -2.42
C CYS A 118 5.93 -0.77 -1.68
N ASP A 119 5.97 -0.67 -0.36
CA ASP A 119 7.14 -1.04 0.45
C ASP A 119 7.23 -2.55 0.72
N GLY A 120 6.21 -3.31 0.38
CA GLY A 120 6.19 -4.75 0.55
C GLY A 120 5.54 -5.24 1.84
N SER A 121 5.02 -4.35 2.66
CA SER A 121 4.26 -4.71 3.87
C SER A 121 3.08 -5.60 3.51
N ARG A 122 2.91 -6.71 4.24
CA ARG A 122 1.90 -7.73 3.93
C ARG A 122 1.39 -8.42 5.17
N ARG A 123 0.16 -8.88 5.09
CA ARG A 123 -0.45 -9.73 6.12
C ARG A 123 0.23 -11.11 6.15
N ARG A 124 0.35 -11.65 7.34
CA ARG A 124 0.96 -12.96 7.59
C ARG A 124 -0.10 -13.97 8.02
#